data_49848ef1b2f2ff3d011015cf91528f78
#
_entry.id   49848ef1b2f2ff3d011015cf91528f78
#
_cell.length_a   1.000
_cell.length_b   1.000
_cell.length_c   1.000
_cell.angle_alpha   90.00
_cell.angle_beta   90.00
_cell.angle_gamma   90.00
#
_symmetry.space_group_name_H-M   'P 1'
#
loop_
_entity.id
_entity.type
_entity.pdbx_description
1 polymer ?
#
loop_
_entity_poly.entity_id
_entity_poly.type
_entity_poly.pdbx_seq_one_letter_code
_entity_poly.pdbx_strand_id
1 'polypeptide(L)'
;MTFTKLHATILDSSIWQEASHVRIVWITMLAMADQDGVVHASIGGLAHRANVTREQTLEALACFMAPDPDSRDRTSGERIEEVPGGWLILNHSNYRDRQTREQMLTAARVAKHRSRSSVTSDHV
;
A
#
# COMPACT_ATOMS: atom_id res chain seq x y z
N MET A 1 19.99 -7.74 4.77
CA MET A 1 18.62 -8.07 5.21
C MET A 1 17.82 -6.79 5.38
N THR A 2 16.67 -6.72 4.76
CA THR A 2 15.77 -5.58 4.92
C THR A 2 14.73 -5.86 5.98
N PHE A 3 14.28 -4.81 6.65
CA PHE A 3 13.21 -4.93 7.62
C PHE A 3 12.21 -3.78 7.42
N THR A 4 11.00 -3.99 7.90
CA THR A 4 9.95 -2.99 7.84
C THR A 4 9.55 -2.61 9.25
N LYS A 5 9.51 -1.31 9.52
CA LYS A 5 8.95 -0.82 10.78
C LYS A 5 7.44 -0.93 10.72
N LEU A 6 6.87 -1.54 11.74
CA LEU A 6 5.42 -1.63 11.88
C LEU A 6 4.99 -0.69 13.01
N HIS A 7 4.18 0.31 12.65
CA HIS A 7 3.74 1.29 13.63
C HIS A 7 2.69 0.68 14.55
N ALA A 8 2.84 0.90 15.85
CA ALA A 8 1.94 0.31 16.85
C ALA A 8 0.48 0.73 16.68
N THR A 9 0.23 1.87 16.04
CA THR A 9 -1.13 2.36 15.80
C THR A 9 -1.97 1.44 14.93
N ILE A 10 -1.35 0.47 14.25
CA ILE A 10 -2.10 -0.52 13.47
C ILE A 10 -3.10 -1.27 14.34
N LEU A 11 -2.77 -1.47 15.62
CA LEU A 11 -3.63 -2.18 16.56
C LEU A 11 -4.93 -1.44 16.83
N ASP A 12 -4.95 -0.14 16.61
CA ASP A 12 -6.13 0.70 16.81
C ASP A 12 -6.85 1.03 15.49
N SER A 13 -6.35 0.52 14.38
CA SER A 13 -6.96 0.78 13.09
C SER A 13 -8.11 -0.20 12.81
N SER A 14 -9.03 0.22 11.96
CA SER A 14 -10.18 -0.62 11.59
C SER A 14 -9.74 -1.92 10.89
N ILE A 15 -8.58 -1.91 10.25
CA ILE A 15 -8.06 -3.12 9.59
C ILE A 15 -7.79 -4.24 10.60
N TRP A 16 -7.43 -3.88 11.84
CA TRP A 16 -7.12 -4.87 12.86
C TRP A 16 -8.37 -5.61 13.36
N GLN A 17 -9.56 -5.07 13.05
CA GLN A 17 -10.83 -5.71 13.41
C GLN A 17 -11.31 -6.69 12.34
N GLU A 18 -10.60 -6.77 11.22
CA GLU A 18 -10.97 -7.66 10.12
C GLU A 18 -10.60 -9.12 10.41
N ALA A 19 -11.09 -10.02 9.54
CA ALA A 19 -10.78 -11.44 9.64
C ALA A 19 -9.28 -11.70 9.59
N SER A 20 -8.84 -12.83 10.15
CA SER A 20 -7.42 -13.16 10.26
C SER A 20 -6.68 -13.12 8.93
N HIS A 21 -7.27 -13.68 7.88
CA HIS A 21 -6.62 -13.69 6.56
C HIS A 21 -6.48 -12.28 5.98
N VAL A 22 -7.44 -11.40 6.26
CA VAL A 22 -7.37 -10.00 5.83
C VAL A 22 -6.21 -9.29 6.53
N ARG A 23 -6.09 -9.48 7.84
CA ARG A 23 -4.98 -8.91 8.62
C ARG A 23 -3.63 -9.42 8.14
N ILE A 24 -3.54 -10.72 7.86
CA ILE A 24 -2.30 -11.34 7.39
C ILE A 24 -1.89 -10.76 6.03
N VAL A 25 -2.82 -10.63 5.09
CA VAL A 25 -2.54 -10.04 3.79
C VAL A 25 -2.07 -8.59 3.96
N TRP A 26 -2.70 -7.83 4.85
CA TRP A 26 -2.31 -6.45 5.10
C TRP A 26 -0.86 -6.34 5.60
N ILE A 27 -0.50 -7.13 6.60
CA ILE A 27 0.87 -7.15 7.15
C ILE A 27 1.87 -7.58 6.08
N THR A 28 1.50 -8.56 5.26
CA THR A 28 2.35 -9.03 4.16
C THR A 28 2.61 -7.92 3.15
N MET A 29 1.57 -7.18 2.79
CA MET A 29 1.71 -6.04 1.87
C MET A 29 2.60 -4.95 2.45
N LEU A 30 2.44 -4.64 3.74
CA LEU A 30 3.30 -3.67 4.40
C LEU A 30 4.76 -4.10 4.37
N ALA A 31 5.03 -5.39 4.59
CA ALA A 31 6.38 -5.92 4.55
C ALA A 31 6.97 -5.93 3.14
N MET A 32 6.13 -6.10 2.12
CA MET A 32 6.58 -6.14 0.72
C MET A 32 6.73 -4.75 0.11
N ALA A 33 6.08 -3.74 0.67
CA ALA A 33 6.06 -2.41 0.08
C ALA A 33 7.45 -1.81 -0.01
N ASP A 34 7.74 -1.16 -1.12
CA ASP A 34 8.99 -0.43 -1.30
C ASP A 34 8.92 0.93 -0.59
N GLN A 35 9.93 1.75 -0.80
CA GLN A 35 10.02 3.08 -0.15
C GLN A 35 8.87 3.99 -0.54
N ASP A 36 8.30 3.78 -1.71
CA ASP A 36 7.20 4.59 -2.22
C ASP A 36 5.84 4.02 -1.85
N GLY A 37 5.81 2.91 -1.12
CA GLY A 37 4.58 2.26 -0.69
C GLY A 37 3.97 1.35 -1.73
N VAL A 38 4.73 0.97 -2.76
CA VAL A 38 4.23 0.12 -3.83
C VAL A 38 4.56 -1.34 -3.54
N VAL A 39 3.54 -2.19 -3.62
CA VAL A 39 3.67 -3.64 -3.50
C VAL A 39 3.71 -4.22 -4.91
N HIS A 40 4.86 -4.74 -5.29
CA HIS A 40 5.06 -5.33 -6.62
C HIS A 40 4.79 -6.83 -6.55
N ALA A 41 3.60 -7.24 -6.95
CA ALA A 41 3.21 -8.65 -6.94
C ALA A 41 1.97 -8.88 -7.78
N SER A 42 1.82 -10.11 -8.26
CA SER A 42 0.56 -10.62 -8.77
C SER A 42 -0.32 -11.08 -7.62
N ILE A 43 -1.60 -11.36 -7.91
CA ILE A 43 -2.50 -11.91 -6.89
C ILE A 43 -1.96 -13.24 -6.37
N GLY A 44 -1.50 -14.12 -7.27
CA GLY A 44 -0.93 -15.41 -6.88
C GLY A 44 0.34 -15.26 -6.04
N GLY A 45 1.19 -14.31 -6.41
CA GLY A 45 2.42 -14.03 -5.66
C GLY A 45 2.12 -13.51 -4.27
N LEU A 46 1.14 -12.62 -4.14
CA LEU A 46 0.73 -12.10 -2.85
C LEU A 46 0.11 -13.20 -1.98
N ALA A 47 -0.76 -14.02 -2.56
CA ALA A 47 -1.38 -15.13 -1.85
C ALA A 47 -0.32 -16.10 -1.31
N HIS A 48 0.69 -16.40 -2.14
CA HIS A 48 1.77 -17.28 -1.74
C HIS A 48 2.58 -16.70 -0.57
N ARG A 49 2.93 -15.43 -0.64
CA ARG A 49 3.70 -14.78 0.42
C ARG A 49 2.93 -14.64 1.72
N ALA A 50 1.63 -14.37 1.64
CA ALA A 50 0.77 -14.29 2.81
C ALA A 50 0.38 -15.67 3.33
N ASN A 51 0.61 -16.71 2.54
CA ASN A 51 0.25 -18.09 2.84
C ASN A 51 -1.24 -18.24 3.09
N VAL A 52 -2.02 -17.67 2.20
CA VAL A 52 -3.48 -17.75 2.20
C VAL A 52 -3.95 -18.19 0.82
N THR A 53 -5.24 -18.50 0.69
CA THR A 53 -5.80 -18.90 -0.60
C THR A 53 -5.94 -17.69 -1.53
N ARG A 54 -6.09 -17.96 -2.82
CA ARG A 54 -6.35 -16.90 -3.79
C ARG A 54 -7.66 -16.17 -3.47
N GLU A 55 -8.70 -16.91 -3.08
CA GLU A 55 -9.99 -16.33 -2.70
C GLU A 55 -9.86 -15.42 -1.49
N GLN A 56 -9.09 -15.85 -0.49
CA GLN A 56 -8.83 -15.02 0.69
C GLN A 56 -8.07 -13.76 0.34
N THR A 57 -7.13 -13.85 -0.60
CA THR A 57 -6.38 -12.70 -1.08
C THR A 57 -7.31 -11.71 -1.80
N LEU A 58 -8.18 -12.20 -2.66
CA LEU A 58 -9.13 -11.36 -3.38
C LEU A 58 -10.10 -10.67 -2.42
N GLU A 59 -10.56 -11.38 -1.40
CA GLU A 59 -11.41 -10.81 -0.36
C GLU A 59 -10.69 -9.70 0.40
N ALA A 60 -9.43 -9.94 0.77
CA ALA A 60 -8.63 -8.95 1.46
C ALA A 60 -8.41 -7.70 0.61
N LEU A 61 -8.04 -7.89 -0.66
CA LEU A 61 -7.83 -6.76 -1.57
C LEU A 61 -9.11 -5.95 -1.77
N ALA A 62 -10.25 -6.62 -1.90
CA ALA A 62 -11.54 -5.94 -2.00
C ALA A 62 -11.83 -5.10 -0.75
N CYS A 63 -11.51 -5.64 0.42
CA CYS A 63 -11.66 -4.93 1.69
C CYS A 63 -10.80 -3.67 1.72
N PHE A 64 -9.55 -3.78 1.28
CA PHE A 64 -8.61 -2.64 1.30
C PHE A 64 -8.97 -1.56 0.28
N MET A 65 -9.59 -1.93 -0.82
CA MET A 65 -9.99 -1.00 -1.87
C MET A 65 -11.38 -0.40 -1.62
N ALA A 66 -12.13 -0.93 -0.67
CA ALA A 66 -13.47 -0.43 -0.37
C ALA A 66 -13.42 0.92 0.32
N PRO A 67 -14.30 1.86 -0.03
CA PRO A 67 -14.40 3.11 0.71
C PRO A 67 -14.91 2.86 2.12
N ASP A 68 -14.42 3.66 3.07
CA ASP A 68 -14.83 3.60 4.46
C ASP A 68 -15.55 4.91 4.79
N PRO A 69 -16.87 4.86 5.02
CA PRO A 69 -17.63 6.09 5.30
C PRO A 69 -17.24 6.75 6.64
N ASP A 70 -16.59 5.99 7.52
CA ASP A 70 -16.14 6.50 8.81
C ASP A 70 -14.69 7.00 8.76
N SER A 71 -14.08 7.03 7.58
CA SER A 71 -12.72 7.48 7.42
C SER A 71 -12.59 8.97 7.71
N ARG A 72 -11.57 9.32 8.49
CA ARG A 72 -11.23 10.71 8.77
C ARG A 72 -10.18 11.26 7.80
N ASP A 73 -9.73 10.41 6.89
CA ASP A 73 -8.74 10.82 5.91
C ASP A 73 -9.39 11.59 4.75
N ARG A 74 -8.55 12.27 3.98
CA ARG A 74 -8.99 13.01 2.79
C ARG A 74 -9.49 12.09 1.70
N THR A 75 -9.08 10.83 1.73
CA THR A 75 -9.56 9.82 0.81
C THR A 75 -10.87 9.25 1.34
N SER A 76 -11.58 8.51 0.50
CA SER A 76 -12.83 7.85 0.89
C SER A 76 -12.60 6.67 1.83
N GLY A 77 -11.37 6.49 2.33
CA GLY A 77 -11.01 5.42 3.24
C GLY A 77 -10.40 4.22 2.57
N GLU A 78 -10.20 4.26 1.27
CA GLU A 78 -9.46 3.21 0.59
C GLU A 78 -8.04 3.14 1.15
N ARG A 79 -7.56 1.92 1.37
CA ARG A 79 -6.23 1.69 1.92
C ARG A 79 -5.20 1.47 0.85
N ILE A 80 -5.62 0.96 -0.31
CA ILE A 80 -4.75 0.70 -1.44
C ILE A 80 -5.39 1.15 -2.74
N GLU A 81 -4.55 1.33 -3.74
CA GLU A 81 -4.96 1.63 -5.10
C GLU A 81 -4.23 0.67 -6.03
N GLU A 82 -4.94 0.09 -6.98
CA GLU A 82 -4.32 -0.76 -7.97
C GLU A 82 -3.48 0.09 -8.93
N VAL A 83 -2.25 -0.35 -9.15
CA VAL A 83 -1.30 0.30 -10.05
C VAL A 83 -0.70 -0.75 -10.98
N PRO A 84 -0.07 -0.35 -12.09
CA PRO A 84 0.58 -1.33 -12.95
C PRO A 84 1.62 -2.15 -12.18
N GLY A 85 1.46 -3.46 -12.21
CA GLY A 85 2.37 -4.37 -11.54
C GLY A 85 2.11 -4.62 -10.07
N GLY A 86 1.05 -4.01 -9.48
CA GLY A 86 0.78 -4.26 -8.07
C GLY A 86 -0.21 -3.28 -7.45
N TRP A 87 0.10 -2.83 -6.24
CA TRP A 87 -0.78 -1.95 -5.46
C TRP A 87 0.03 -0.88 -4.76
N LEU A 88 -0.55 0.31 -4.65
CA LEU A 88 0.01 1.41 -3.88
C LEU A 88 -0.72 1.50 -2.54
N ILE A 89 0.02 1.50 -1.44
CA ILE A 89 -0.55 1.68 -0.10
C ILE A 89 -0.73 3.18 0.13
N LEU A 90 -1.97 3.62 0.27
CA LEU A 90 -2.29 5.06 0.26
C LEU A 90 -1.82 5.78 1.52
N ASN A 91 -1.88 5.15 2.68
CA ASN A 91 -1.45 5.78 3.93
C ASN A 91 -0.16 5.17 4.46
N HIS A 92 0.75 4.87 3.54
CA HIS A 92 2.00 4.19 3.84
C HIS A 92 2.81 4.88 4.95
N SER A 93 2.87 6.20 4.92
CA SER A 93 3.61 6.98 5.92
C SER A 93 3.05 6.83 7.33
N ASN A 94 1.74 6.58 7.46
CA ASN A 94 1.12 6.39 8.77
C ASN A 94 1.53 5.06 9.41
N TYR A 95 2.02 4.12 8.61
CA TYR A 95 2.37 2.78 9.08
C TYR A 95 3.87 2.56 9.20
N ARG A 96 4.67 3.36 8.49
CA ARG A 96 6.12 3.21 8.51
C ARG A 96 6.82 4.35 9.21
N ASP A 97 6.56 5.60 8.81
CA ASP A 97 7.26 6.74 9.38
C ASP A 97 6.49 8.02 9.09
N ARG A 98 6.02 8.68 10.14
CA ARG A 98 5.24 9.90 10.02
C ARG A 98 6.00 11.06 9.41
N GLN A 99 7.29 11.18 9.73
CA GLN A 99 8.07 12.31 9.24
C GLN A 99 8.23 12.31 7.74
N THR A 100 8.03 11.17 7.11
CA THR A 100 8.26 11.01 5.69
C THR A 100 7.04 11.32 4.83
N ARG A 101 5.90 11.67 5.43
CA ARG A 101 4.69 11.94 4.64
C ARG A 101 4.93 13.00 3.57
N GLU A 102 5.48 14.15 3.95
CA GLU A 102 5.81 15.20 3.00
C GLU A 102 6.90 14.75 2.05
N GLN A 103 7.89 14.04 2.57
CA GLN A 103 8.96 13.50 1.75
C GLN A 103 8.42 12.49 0.73
N MET A 104 7.47 11.66 1.12
CA MET A 104 6.85 10.70 0.23
C MET A 104 6.02 11.38 -0.84
N LEU A 105 5.26 12.41 -0.47
CA LEU A 105 4.52 13.20 -1.44
C LEU A 105 5.47 13.88 -2.43
N THR A 106 6.57 14.41 -1.92
CA THR A 106 7.60 15.01 -2.76
C THR A 106 8.24 13.98 -3.66
N ALA A 107 8.58 12.80 -3.12
CA ALA A 107 9.15 11.70 -3.90
C ALA A 107 8.19 11.24 -4.99
N ALA A 108 6.90 11.12 -4.67
CA ALA A 108 5.89 10.74 -5.66
C ALA A 108 5.78 11.78 -6.77
N ARG A 109 5.82 13.06 -6.41
CA ARG A 109 5.81 14.15 -7.39
C ARG A 109 7.06 14.13 -8.25
N VAL A 110 8.22 13.92 -7.65
CA VAL A 110 9.49 13.83 -8.36
C VAL A 110 9.48 12.63 -9.29
N ALA A 111 9.03 11.47 -8.85
CA ALA A 111 8.94 10.29 -9.69
C ALA A 111 8.00 10.51 -10.87
N LYS A 112 6.85 11.13 -10.62
CA LYS A 112 5.90 11.48 -11.69
C LYS A 112 6.49 12.48 -12.65
N HIS A 113 7.19 13.48 -12.13
CA HIS A 113 7.86 14.49 -12.95
C HIS A 113 8.99 13.87 -13.79
N ARG A 114 9.80 13.00 -13.20
CA ARG A 114 10.85 12.29 -13.93
C ARG A 114 10.28 11.43 -15.05
N SER A 115 9.19 10.76 -14.80
CA SER A 115 8.51 9.94 -15.81
C SER A 115 8.06 10.82 -16.99
N ARG A 116 7.48 11.98 -16.70
CA ARG A 116 7.08 12.94 -17.71
C ARG A 116 8.28 13.56 -18.43
N SER A 117 9.31 13.90 -17.67
CA SER A 117 10.53 14.50 -18.22
C SER A 117 11.29 13.54 -19.12
N SER A 118 11.35 12.25 -18.78
CA SER A 118 12.01 11.28 -19.64
C SER A 118 11.29 11.11 -20.98
N VAL A 119 9.96 11.21 -20.98
CA VAL A 119 9.18 11.20 -22.21
C VAL A 119 9.41 12.50 -22.99
N THR A 120 9.46 13.63 -22.29
CA THR A 120 9.62 14.94 -22.89
C THR A 120 11.06 15.20 -23.33
N SER A 121 12.03 14.76 -22.53
CA SER A 121 13.45 15.00 -22.83
C SER A 121 13.93 14.25 -24.06
N ASP A 122 13.23 13.19 -24.45
CA ASP A 122 13.54 12.49 -25.69
C ASP A 122 13.27 13.37 -26.91
N HIS A 123 12.59 14.48 -26.74
CA HIS A 123 12.29 15.45 -27.78
C HIS A 123 13.26 16.63 -27.81
N VAL A 124 14.17 16.65 -26.88
CA VAL A 124 15.21 17.68 -26.78
C VAL A 124 16.55 17.10 -27.21
#